data_0725cbb59cefac78768074771100135f
#
_entry.id   0725cbb59cefac78768074771100135f
#
_cell.length_a   1.000
_cell.length_b   1.000
_cell.length_c   1.000
_cell.angle_alpha   90.00
_cell.angle_beta   90.00
_cell.angle_gamma   90.00
#
_symmetry.space_group_name_H-M   'P 1'
#
loop_
_entity.id
_entity.type
_entity.pdbx_description
1 polymer ?
#
loop_
_entity_poly.entity_id
_entity_poly.type
_entity_poly.pdbx_seq_one_letter_code
_entity_poly.pdbx_strand_id
1 'polypeptide(L)'
;MDDHNIAIVGLGRIGTAFLREILAAKDGYCLKLVCVVEKQETEGKQLAREKGIRIATLDELIELNVGVDVIFDLTGNAAFGEELRARLTNMKNDYTNVAPLNITRLIWALISDEYLPAVHGTRYQAIADTLLEQARAGIIK
;
A
#
# COMPACT_ATOMS: atom_id res chain seq x y z
N MET A 1 2.19 -12.52 -22.40
CA MET A 1 2.53 -12.38 -20.97
C MET A 1 1.28 -11.95 -20.22
N ASP A 2 0.99 -12.64 -19.14
CA ASP A 2 -0.20 -12.31 -18.37
C ASP A 2 0.01 -11.03 -17.56
N ASP A 3 -1.03 -10.19 -17.49
CA ASP A 3 -1.01 -9.00 -16.65
C ASP A 3 -1.09 -9.41 -15.18
N HIS A 4 -0.44 -8.62 -14.33
CA HIS A 4 -0.55 -8.78 -12.89
C HIS A 4 -1.68 -7.88 -12.38
N ASN A 5 -2.70 -8.49 -11.79
CA ASN A 5 -3.85 -7.77 -11.25
C ASN A 5 -3.53 -7.28 -9.85
N ILE A 6 -3.53 -5.98 -9.66
CA ILE A 6 -3.20 -5.38 -8.37
C ILE A 6 -4.33 -4.48 -7.88
N ALA A 7 -4.38 -4.31 -6.56
CA ALA A 7 -5.27 -3.37 -5.91
C ALA A 7 -4.48 -2.56 -4.89
N ILE A 8 -4.91 -1.32 -4.65
CA ILE A 8 -4.29 -0.45 -3.65
C ILE A 8 -5.33 -0.14 -2.59
N VAL A 9 -5.00 -0.36 -1.33
CA VAL A 9 -5.84 0.01 -0.19
C VAL A 9 -5.14 1.12 0.58
N GLY A 10 -5.82 2.24 0.72
CA GLY A 10 -5.28 3.44 1.36
C GLY A 10 -4.69 4.40 0.34
N LEU A 11 -5.37 5.53 0.13
CA LEU A 11 -4.92 6.58 -0.79
C LEU A 11 -4.65 7.88 -0.02
N GLY A 12 -3.92 7.77 1.08
CA GLY A 12 -3.34 8.91 1.75
C GLY A 12 -2.10 9.40 0.99
N ARG A 13 -1.15 10.00 1.69
CA ARG A 13 0.03 10.58 1.06
C ARG A 13 0.86 9.53 0.30
N ILE A 14 1.12 8.40 0.95
CA ILE A 14 1.92 7.32 0.33
C ILE A 14 1.13 6.63 -0.77
N GLY A 15 -0.11 6.27 -0.50
CA GLY A 15 -0.96 5.59 -1.49
C GLY A 15 -1.16 6.43 -2.73
N THR A 16 -1.33 7.74 -2.57
CA THR A 16 -1.46 8.67 -3.70
C THR A 16 -0.18 8.73 -4.53
N ALA A 17 0.99 8.82 -3.87
CA ALA A 17 2.27 8.83 -4.57
C ALA A 17 2.50 7.52 -5.33
N PHE A 18 2.18 6.39 -4.70
CA PHE A 18 2.31 5.09 -5.32
C PHE A 18 1.35 4.93 -6.51
N LEU A 19 0.12 5.41 -6.37
CA LEU A 19 -0.86 5.40 -7.46
C LEU A 19 -0.34 6.18 -8.68
N ARG A 20 0.24 7.37 -8.45
CA ARG A 20 0.81 8.15 -9.54
C ARG A 20 1.91 7.41 -10.26
N GLU A 21 2.78 6.72 -9.52
CA GLU A 21 3.88 5.95 -10.11
C GLU A 21 3.35 4.78 -10.93
N ILE A 22 2.35 4.05 -10.42
CA ILE A 22 1.72 2.95 -11.15
C ILE A 22 1.05 3.47 -12.43
N LEU A 23 0.35 4.59 -12.37
CA LEU A 23 -0.29 5.16 -13.55
C LEU A 23 0.72 5.60 -14.61
N ALA A 24 1.86 6.12 -14.19
CA ALA A 24 2.93 6.54 -15.10
C ALA A 24 3.64 5.34 -15.74
N ALA A 25 3.71 4.22 -15.05
CA ALA A 25 4.50 3.06 -15.44
C ALA A 25 3.67 1.90 -16.03
N LYS A 26 2.36 2.03 -16.09
CA LYS A 26 1.43 0.93 -16.39
C LYS A 26 1.76 0.18 -17.69
N ASP A 27 2.24 0.89 -18.69
CA ASP A 27 2.54 0.27 -20.00
C ASP A 27 3.86 -0.48 -19.98
N GLY A 28 4.73 -0.21 -18.99
CA GLY A 28 6.05 -0.81 -18.90
C GLY A 28 6.15 -2.05 -18.02
N TYR A 29 5.17 -2.26 -17.12
CA TYR A 29 5.28 -3.30 -16.09
C TYR A 29 4.24 -4.40 -16.18
N CYS A 30 3.40 -4.40 -17.18
CA CYS A 30 2.31 -5.39 -17.33
C CYS A 30 1.42 -5.44 -16.09
N LEU A 31 1.13 -4.29 -15.52
CA LEU A 31 0.30 -4.17 -14.32
C LEU A 31 -1.10 -3.73 -14.68
N LYS A 32 -2.09 -4.37 -14.07
CA LYS A 32 -3.48 -3.95 -14.18
C LYS A 32 -4.00 -3.58 -12.81
N LEU A 33 -4.28 -2.30 -12.61
CA LEU A 33 -4.89 -1.80 -11.38
C LEU A 33 -6.38 -2.05 -11.45
N VAL A 34 -6.86 -3.07 -10.74
CA VAL A 34 -8.26 -3.50 -10.83
C VAL A 34 -9.19 -2.63 -9.97
N CYS A 35 -8.70 -2.11 -8.85
CA CYS A 35 -9.45 -1.18 -8.02
C CYS A 35 -8.55 -0.53 -6.97
N VAL A 36 -9.10 0.52 -6.37
CA VAL A 36 -8.54 1.16 -5.18
C VAL A 36 -9.60 1.21 -4.10
N VAL A 37 -9.18 1.22 -2.84
CA VAL A 37 -10.07 1.32 -1.68
C VAL A 37 -9.63 2.51 -0.83
N GLU A 38 -10.52 3.47 -0.64
CA GLU A 38 -10.31 4.61 0.24
C GLU A 38 -11.65 5.15 0.71
N LYS A 39 -11.87 5.18 2.01
CA LYS A 39 -13.13 5.64 2.60
C LYS A 39 -13.31 7.15 2.57
N GLN A 40 -12.19 7.89 2.73
CA GLN A 40 -12.22 9.33 2.82
C GLN A 40 -11.95 9.97 1.47
N GLU A 41 -12.44 11.23 1.30
CA GLU A 41 -12.08 11.99 0.12
C GLU A 41 -10.64 12.47 0.25
N THR A 42 -9.78 11.93 -0.59
CA THR A 42 -8.37 12.29 -0.67
C THR A 42 -8.01 12.69 -2.08
N GLU A 43 -6.86 13.31 -2.24
CA GLU A 43 -6.34 13.65 -3.55
C GLU A 43 -6.17 12.40 -4.43
N GLY A 44 -5.70 11.31 -3.83
CA GLY A 44 -5.54 10.04 -4.55
C GLY A 44 -6.87 9.43 -4.98
N LYS A 45 -7.90 9.55 -4.16
CA LYS A 45 -9.23 9.08 -4.52
C LYS A 45 -9.80 9.88 -5.70
N GLN A 46 -9.61 11.19 -5.68
CA GLN A 46 -10.00 12.04 -6.81
C GLN A 46 -9.25 11.66 -8.08
N LEU A 47 -7.94 11.45 -7.96
CA LEU A 47 -7.11 11.05 -9.11
C LEU A 47 -7.61 9.72 -9.71
N ALA A 48 -7.91 8.74 -8.86
CA ALA A 48 -8.44 7.45 -9.32
C ALA A 48 -9.77 7.65 -10.07
N ARG A 49 -10.64 8.49 -9.53
CA ARG A 49 -11.93 8.79 -10.17
C ARG A 49 -11.75 9.44 -11.53
N GLU A 50 -10.84 10.40 -11.64
CA GLU A 50 -10.55 11.10 -12.90
C GLU A 50 -9.97 10.17 -13.96
N LYS A 51 -9.19 9.18 -13.53
CA LYS A 51 -8.57 8.21 -14.44
C LYS A 51 -9.45 7.00 -14.73
N GLY A 52 -10.68 6.99 -14.25
CA GLY A 52 -11.61 5.90 -14.51
C GLY A 52 -11.28 4.61 -13.77
N ILE A 53 -10.49 4.68 -12.70
CA ILE A 53 -10.15 3.51 -11.89
C ILE A 53 -11.30 3.23 -10.92
N ARG A 54 -11.68 1.96 -10.82
CA ARG A 54 -12.76 1.55 -9.93
C ARG A 54 -12.38 1.86 -8.48
N ILE A 55 -13.26 2.56 -7.78
CA ILE A 55 -13.17 2.77 -6.35
C ILE A 55 -14.10 1.76 -5.68
N ALA A 56 -13.52 0.78 -5.00
CA ALA A 56 -14.27 -0.31 -4.39
C ALA A 56 -14.33 -0.13 -2.88
N THR A 57 -15.31 -0.78 -2.26
CA THR A 57 -15.32 -0.97 -0.81
C THR A 57 -14.43 -2.15 -0.46
N LEU A 58 -14.09 -2.30 0.83
CA LEU A 58 -13.34 -3.46 1.26
C LEU A 58 -14.08 -4.76 0.95
N ASP A 59 -15.40 -4.78 1.16
CA ASP A 59 -16.20 -5.96 0.84
C ASP A 59 -16.12 -6.33 -0.63
N GLU A 60 -16.21 -5.34 -1.51
CA GLU A 60 -16.10 -5.56 -2.95
C GLU A 60 -14.71 -6.07 -3.34
N LEU A 61 -13.66 -5.56 -2.70
CA LEU A 61 -12.30 -6.05 -2.94
C LEU A 61 -12.17 -7.53 -2.55
N ILE A 62 -12.69 -7.91 -1.38
CA ILE A 62 -12.63 -9.30 -0.91
C ILE A 62 -13.41 -10.21 -1.86
N GLU A 63 -14.51 -9.74 -2.41
CA GLU A 63 -15.32 -10.52 -3.37
C GLU A 63 -14.59 -10.79 -4.68
N LEU A 64 -13.62 -9.97 -5.06
CA LEU A 64 -12.79 -10.22 -6.22
C LEU A 64 -11.95 -11.49 -6.07
N ASN A 65 -11.70 -11.91 -4.84
CA ASN A 65 -11.04 -13.15 -4.49
C ASN A 65 -9.74 -13.33 -5.28
N VAL A 66 -9.53 -14.48 -5.91
CA VAL A 66 -8.30 -14.79 -6.66
C VAL A 66 -8.14 -13.98 -7.95
N GLY A 67 -9.10 -13.13 -8.27
CA GLY A 67 -8.96 -12.18 -9.38
C GLY A 67 -7.93 -11.08 -9.13
N VAL A 68 -7.44 -10.97 -7.90
CA VAL A 68 -6.40 -10.02 -7.53
C VAL A 68 -5.15 -10.80 -7.12
N ASP A 69 -4.01 -10.48 -7.74
CA ASP A 69 -2.75 -11.15 -7.43
C ASP A 69 -2.10 -10.56 -6.19
N VAL A 70 -2.05 -9.22 -6.10
CA VAL A 70 -1.41 -8.52 -4.98
C VAL A 70 -2.27 -7.33 -4.55
N ILE A 71 -2.49 -7.22 -3.26
CA ILE A 71 -3.11 -6.05 -2.63
C ILE A 71 -2.02 -5.28 -1.90
N PHE A 72 -1.80 -4.03 -2.30
CA PHE A 72 -0.87 -3.14 -1.59
C PHE A 72 -1.61 -2.45 -0.45
N ASP A 73 -1.29 -2.84 0.77
CA ASP A 73 -1.85 -2.20 1.97
C ASP A 73 -1.00 -1.01 2.36
N LEU A 74 -1.46 0.17 2.00
CA LEU A 74 -0.78 1.44 2.23
C LEU A 74 -1.49 2.29 3.29
N THR A 75 -2.33 1.65 4.10
CA THR A 75 -3.07 2.35 5.16
C THR A 75 -2.20 2.77 6.34
N GLY A 76 -1.08 2.11 6.53
CA GLY A 76 -0.25 2.31 7.72
C GLY A 76 -0.93 1.84 9.01
N ASN A 77 -1.98 1.03 8.90
CA ASN A 77 -2.78 0.56 10.04
C ASN A 77 -2.63 -0.96 10.16
N ALA A 78 -1.91 -1.40 11.19
CA ALA A 78 -1.65 -2.84 11.41
C ALA A 78 -2.93 -3.64 11.64
N ALA A 79 -3.88 -3.08 12.37
CA ALA A 79 -5.17 -3.75 12.63
C ALA A 79 -5.96 -3.97 11.34
N PHE A 80 -5.92 -3.00 10.44
CA PHE A 80 -6.56 -3.14 9.12
C PHE A 80 -5.91 -4.26 8.31
N GLY A 81 -4.58 -4.32 8.31
CA GLY A 81 -3.86 -5.39 7.60
C GLY A 81 -4.17 -6.77 8.12
N GLU A 82 -4.31 -6.91 9.44
CA GLU A 82 -4.72 -8.17 10.06
C GLU A 82 -6.13 -8.57 9.66
N GLU A 83 -7.06 -7.62 9.69
CA GLU A 83 -8.44 -7.85 9.26
C GLU A 83 -8.49 -8.27 7.79
N LEU A 84 -7.77 -7.59 6.93
CA LEU A 84 -7.73 -7.90 5.51
C LEU A 84 -7.24 -9.34 5.28
N ARG A 85 -6.14 -9.72 5.91
CA ARG A 85 -5.61 -11.08 5.79
C ARG A 85 -6.55 -12.11 6.36
N ALA A 86 -7.19 -11.82 7.50
CA ALA A 86 -8.17 -12.72 8.11
C ALA A 86 -9.37 -12.95 7.18
N ARG A 87 -9.85 -11.90 6.55
CA ARG A 87 -10.99 -12.00 5.63
C ARG A 87 -10.66 -12.81 4.39
N LEU A 88 -9.44 -12.65 3.85
CA LEU A 88 -8.97 -13.47 2.72
C LEU A 88 -8.88 -14.94 3.13
N THR A 89 -8.37 -15.22 4.32
CA THR A 89 -8.29 -16.58 4.86
C THR A 89 -9.69 -17.19 5.01
N ASN A 90 -10.66 -16.41 5.51
CA ASN A 90 -12.04 -16.88 5.66
C ASN A 90 -12.69 -17.20 4.31
N MET A 91 -12.28 -16.54 3.25
CA MET A 91 -12.70 -16.82 1.87
C MET A 91 -11.93 -18.00 1.26
N LYS A 92 -11.04 -18.62 2.01
CA LYS A 92 -10.12 -19.67 1.55
C LYS A 92 -9.26 -19.20 0.38
N ASN A 93 -8.91 -17.93 0.37
CA ASN A 93 -8.05 -17.34 -0.64
C ASN A 93 -6.60 -17.39 -0.18
N ASP A 94 -5.89 -18.44 -0.60
CA ASP A 94 -4.46 -18.62 -0.31
C ASP A 94 -3.57 -18.04 -1.42
N TYR A 95 -4.19 -17.51 -2.46
CA TYR A 95 -3.47 -17.05 -3.64
C TYR A 95 -3.07 -15.59 -3.56
N THR A 96 -4.00 -14.71 -3.19
CA THR A 96 -3.78 -13.26 -3.16
C THR A 96 -2.80 -12.90 -2.06
N ASN A 97 -1.74 -12.18 -2.41
CA ASN A 97 -0.76 -11.71 -1.44
C ASN A 97 -1.09 -10.29 -1.02
N VAL A 98 -0.95 -10.01 0.26
CA VAL A 98 -1.05 -8.65 0.79
C VAL A 98 0.36 -8.12 1.00
N ALA A 99 0.73 -7.09 0.25
CA ALA A 99 2.03 -6.46 0.37
C ALA A 99 1.92 -5.31 1.39
N PRO A 100 2.60 -5.42 2.53
CA PRO A 100 2.59 -4.37 3.53
C PRO A 100 3.46 -3.18 3.08
N LEU A 101 3.38 -2.09 3.84
CA LEU A 101 4.07 -0.85 3.51
C LEU A 101 5.57 -1.04 3.26
N ASN A 102 6.23 -1.90 4.04
CA ASN A 102 7.66 -2.14 3.87
C ASN A 102 8.01 -2.70 2.48
N ILE A 103 7.18 -3.58 1.97
CA ILE A 103 7.39 -4.15 0.62
C ILE A 103 7.16 -3.08 -0.44
N THR A 104 6.14 -2.23 -0.25
CA THR A 104 5.86 -1.13 -1.16
C THR A 104 7.03 -0.13 -1.19
N ARG A 105 7.62 0.18 -0.04
CA ARG A 105 8.79 1.05 0.03
C ARG A 105 9.99 0.46 -0.70
N LEU A 106 10.17 -0.84 -0.60
CA LEU A 106 11.24 -1.53 -1.32
C LEU A 106 11.04 -1.43 -2.84
N ILE A 107 9.82 -1.68 -3.31
CA ILE A 107 9.47 -1.56 -4.72
C ILE A 107 9.69 -0.12 -5.20
N TRP A 108 9.25 0.85 -4.42
CA TRP A 108 9.44 2.26 -4.73
C TRP A 108 10.92 2.60 -4.90
N ALA A 109 11.78 2.09 -4.01
CA ALA A 109 13.21 2.32 -4.09
C ALA A 109 13.82 1.77 -5.38
N LEU A 110 13.22 0.74 -5.97
CA LEU A 110 13.68 0.13 -7.21
C LEU A 110 13.21 0.86 -8.47
N ILE A 111 12.06 1.53 -8.42
CA ILE A 111 11.42 2.10 -9.61
C ILE A 111 11.39 3.62 -9.63
N SER A 112 11.73 4.27 -8.54
CA SER A 112 11.64 5.73 -8.43
C SER A 112 12.92 6.32 -7.87
N ASP A 113 13.27 7.52 -8.37
CA ASP A 113 14.39 8.31 -7.85
C ASP A 113 13.96 9.19 -6.67
N GLU A 114 12.67 9.22 -6.35
CA GLU A 114 12.13 10.03 -5.27
C GLU A 114 11.90 9.20 -4.02
N TYR A 115 11.95 9.85 -2.86
CA TYR A 115 11.60 9.20 -1.60
C TYR A 115 10.09 9.23 -1.40
N LEU A 116 9.54 8.10 -0.91
CA LEU A 116 8.16 8.09 -0.46
C LEU A 116 8.00 9.05 0.72
N PRO A 117 6.83 9.73 0.80
CA PRO A 117 6.56 10.58 1.96
C PRO A 117 6.71 9.81 3.27
N ALA A 118 7.24 10.48 4.29
CA ALA A 118 7.32 9.89 5.61
C ALA A 118 5.92 9.69 6.18
N VAL A 119 5.71 8.53 6.82
CA VAL A 119 4.50 8.24 7.57
C VAL A 119 4.82 8.34 9.03
N HIS A 120 3.81 8.70 9.83
CA HIS A 120 3.93 8.64 11.27
C HIS A 120 4.31 7.22 11.69
N GLY A 121 5.39 7.09 12.45
CA GLY A 121 5.87 5.79 12.88
C GLY A 121 6.74 5.05 11.87
N THR A 122 7.38 5.76 10.94
CA THR A 122 8.34 5.13 10.02
C THR A 122 9.52 4.52 10.77
N ARG A 123 10.14 3.53 10.14
CA ARG A 123 11.28 2.83 10.72
C ARG A 123 12.42 3.77 11.12
N TYR A 124 12.75 4.74 10.26
CA TYR A 124 13.84 5.67 10.55
C TYR A 124 13.53 6.58 11.73
N GLN A 125 12.29 7.04 11.83
CA GLN A 125 11.88 7.85 12.96
C GLN A 125 11.92 7.04 14.26
N ALA A 126 11.42 5.81 14.23
CA ALA A 126 11.46 4.93 15.40
C ALA A 126 12.89 4.63 15.86
N ILE A 127 13.82 4.39 14.92
CA ILE A 127 15.23 4.17 15.24
C ILE A 127 15.84 5.44 15.85
N ALA A 128 15.57 6.61 15.26
CA ALA A 128 16.09 7.87 15.77
C ALA A 128 15.60 8.15 17.18
N ASP A 129 14.32 7.94 17.45
CA ASP A 129 13.74 8.13 18.77
C ASP A 129 14.36 7.18 19.80
N THR A 130 14.56 5.94 19.44
CA THR A 130 15.20 4.94 20.31
C THR A 130 16.64 5.34 20.65
N LEU A 131 17.39 5.79 19.67
CA LEU A 131 18.77 6.23 19.88
C LEU A 131 18.85 7.45 20.79
N LEU A 132 17.91 8.41 20.64
CA LEU A 132 17.84 9.57 21.49
C LEU A 132 17.53 9.18 22.94
N GLU A 133 16.59 8.29 23.16
CA GLU A 133 16.27 7.80 24.50
C GLU A 133 17.45 7.10 25.15
N GLN A 134 18.14 6.25 24.42
CA GLN A 134 19.31 5.54 24.92
C GLN A 134 20.44 6.50 25.26
N ALA A 135 20.64 7.52 24.46
CA ALA A 135 21.65 8.55 24.74
C ALA A 135 21.32 9.33 26.01
N ARG A 136 20.04 9.72 26.20
CA ARG A 136 19.57 10.42 27.39
C ARG A 136 19.71 9.57 28.64
N ALA A 137 19.52 8.27 28.52
CA ALA A 137 19.67 7.32 29.62
C ALA A 137 21.13 6.98 29.91
N GLY A 138 22.10 7.45 29.11
CA GLY A 138 23.52 7.15 29.28
C GLY A 138 23.94 5.78 28.81
N ILE A 139 23.10 5.08 28.04
CA ILE A 139 23.38 3.74 27.53
C ILE A 139 24.32 3.82 26.33
N ILE A 140 24.16 4.84 25.50
CA ILE A 140 25.03 5.11 24.34
C ILE A 140 25.90 6.32 24.65
N LYS A 141 27.19 6.18 24.43
CA LYS A 141 28.15 7.27 24.64
C LYS A 141 28.45 7.99 23.33
#